data_0656f2de5eb217801b10f79a4ea354ea
#
_entry.id   0656f2de5eb217801b10f79a4ea354ea
#
_cell.length_a   1.000
_cell.length_b   1.000
_cell.length_c   1.000
_cell.angle_alpha   90.00
_cell.angle_beta   90.00
_cell.angle_gamma   90.00
#
_symmetry.space_group_name_H-M   'P 1'
#
loop_
_entity.id
_entity.type
_entity.pdbx_description
1 polymer ?
#
loop_
_entity_poly.entity_id
_entity_poly.type
_entity_poly.pdbx_seq_one_letter_code
_entity_poly.pdbx_strand_id
1 'polypeptide(L)'
;MATRNYYRHLQYDSYEPLAQVRNWTNEDGESRQQTHYFHCDQIGIPREMTDKDGNLLWFGNYTGWGRLKEETKVTDRAYQPFRLQKQHADRETGLHYNFFRYYEPEVGRFMNRDLIGLWGGGNLYVFAPNSQIFIDPFGLWYWNKILGTAQKTGTTGHRMVS
;
A
#
# COMPACT_ATOMS: atom_id res chain seq x y z
N MET A 1 -4.90 24.56 -12.82
CA MET A 1 -3.71 23.79 -13.24
C MET A 1 -3.99 22.30 -13.00
N ALA A 2 -4.07 21.47 -14.04
CA ALA A 2 -4.36 20.05 -13.88
C ALA A 2 -3.05 19.28 -13.65
N THR A 3 -2.88 18.70 -12.46
CA THR A 3 -1.77 17.80 -12.17
C THR A 3 -2.29 16.37 -12.23
N ARG A 4 -1.62 15.49 -12.98
CA ARG A 4 -1.92 14.06 -13.05
C ARG A 4 -0.77 13.27 -12.48
N ASN A 5 -1.07 12.38 -11.53
CA ASN A 5 -0.12 11.44 -10.97
C ASN A 5 -0.39 10.05 -11.54
N TYR A 6 0.67 9.38 -12.00
CA TYR A 6 0.63 8.00 -12.46
C TYR A 6 1.58 7.17 -11.60
N TYR A 7 1.16 5.96 -11.26
CA TYR A 7 1.95 5.02 -10.46
C TYR A 7 2.36 3.82 -11.29
N ARG A 8 3.61 3.40 -11.17
CA ARG A 8 4.14 2.19 -11.79
C ARG A 8 4.55 1.18 -10.74
N HIS A 9 4.28 -0.09 -11.01
CA HIS A 9 4.66 -1.23 -10.17
C HIS A 9 5.84 -1.99 -10.81
N LEU A 10 6.65 -2.66 -9.97
CA LEU A 10 7.88 -3.36 -10.39
C LEU A 10 7.64 -4.55 -11.32
N GLN A 11 6.54 -5.29 -11.10
CA GLN A 11 6.18 -6.47 -11.87
C GLN A 11 4.67 -6.55 -12.05
N TYR A 12 4.22 -7.35 -13.02
CA TYR A 12 2.80 -7.55 -13.29
C TYR A 12 2.03 -8.06 -12.06
N ASP A 13 2.68 -8.88 -11.21
CA ASP A 13 2.12 -9.43 -9.96
C ASP A 13 2.64 -8.75 -8.69
N SER A 14 3.47 -7.70 -8.82
CA SER A 14 3.94 -6.94 -7.66
C SER A 14 2.91 -5.91 -7.24
N TYR A 15 2.63 -5.88 -5.93
CA TYR A 15 1.80 -4.87 -5.30
C TYR A 15 2.62 -3.69 -4.74
N GLU A 16 3.91 -3.67 -5.01
CA GLU A 16 4.86 -2.66 -4.55
C GLU A 16 4.91 -1.50 -5.53
N PRO A 17 4.72 -0.25 -5.09
CA PRO A 17 4.89 0.89 -5.97
C PRO A 17 6.36 1.08 -6.33
N LEU A 18 6.67 1.21 -7.62
CA LEU A 18 8.01 1.48 -8.12
C LEU A 18 8.28 2.99 -8.21
N ALA A 19 7.36 3.70 -8.85
CA ALA A 19 7.55 5.11 -9.13
C ALA A 19 6.22 5.85 -9.27
N GLN A 20 6.28 7.14 -8.99
CA GLN A 20 5.24 8.10 -9.27
C GLN A 20 5.70 9.03 -10.38
N VAL A 21 4.93 9.14 -11.45
CA VAL A 21 5.15 10.11 -12.52
C VAL A 21 4.11 11.22 -12.38
N ARG A 22 4.59 12.43 -12.20
CA ARG A 22 3.77 13.63 -12.07
C ARG A 22 3.94 14.50 -13.32
N ASN A 23 2.84 14.83 -13.95
CA ASN A 23 2.80 15.75 -15.09
C ASN A 23 2.03 17.02 -14.70
N TRP A 24 2.56 18.17 -15.09
CA TRP A 24 1.88 19.45 -14.91
C TRP A 24 2.25 20.41 -16.03
N THR A 25 1.48 21.47 -16.18
CA THR A 25 1.78 22.58 -17.09
C THR A 25 2.21 23.77 -16.25
N ASN A 26 3.35 24.40 -16.58
CA ASN A 26 3.82 25.61 -15.92
C ASN A 26 2.98 26.84 -16.37
N GLU A 27 3.30 28.01 -15.83
CA GLU A 27 2.61 29.26 -16.14
C GLU A 27 2.79 29.69 -17.61
N ASP A 28 3.90 29.29 -18.23
CA ASP A 28 4.20 29.56 -19.65
C ASP A 28 3.52 28.57 -20.61
N GLY A 29 2.71 27.65 -20.09
CA GLY A 29 2.00 26.65 -20.91
C GLY A 29 2.84 25.44 -21.30
N GLU A 30 4.07 25.30 -20.80
CA GLU A 30 4.93 24.16 -21.09
C GLU A 30 4.58 22.95 -20.23
N SER A 31 4.54 21.77 -20.85
CA SER A 31 4.38 20.51 -20.14
C SER A 31 5.67 20.12 -19.43
N ARG A 32 5.54 19.79 -18.16
CA ARG A 32 6.64 19.33 -17.31
C ARG A 32 6.33 17.97 -16.74
N GLN A 33 7.36 17.14 -16.55
CA GLN A 33 7.26 15.83 -15.96
C GLN A 33 8.34 15.65 -14.89
N GLN A 34 7.97 15.00 -13.80
CA GLN A 34 8.88 14.60 -12.74
C GLN A 34 8.57 13.16 -12.32
N THR A 35 9.62 12.36 -12.12
CA THR A 35 9.52 11.00 -11.64
C THR A 35 10.13 10.91 -10.24
N HIS A 36 9.38 10.32 -9.31
CA HIS A 36 9.84 10.00 -7.97
C HIS A 36 9.85 8.48 -7.81
N TYR A 37 10.89 7.94 -7.23
CA TYR A 37 11.09 6.50 -7.05
C TYR A 37 10.82 6.12 -5.60
N PHE A 38 10.08 5.02 -5.40
CA PHE A 38 9.80 4.48 -4.08
C PHE A 38 10.82 3.40 -3.71
N HIS A 39 11.28 3.43 -2.48
CA HIS A 39 12.10 2.41 -1.86
C HIS A 39 11.27 1.75 -0.77
N CYS A 40 10.88 0.51 -1.03
CA CYS A 40 10.00 -0.26 -0.15
C CYS A 40 10.81 -1.19 0.77
N ASP A 41 10.22 -1.49 1.93
CA ASP A 41 10.73 -2.53 2.81
C ASP A 41 10.36 -3.94 2.31
N GLN A 42 10.74 -4.96 3.07
CA GLN A 42 10.52 -6.37 2.73
C GLN A 42 9.04 -6.76 2.53
N ILE A 43 8.10 -6.02 3.12
CA ILE A 43 6.66 -6.26 2.96
C ILE A 43 6.03 -5.34 1.90
N GLY A 44 6.82 -4.47 1.26
CA GLY A 44 6.40 -3.59 0.18
C GLY A 44 5.75 -2.28 0.62
N ILE A 45 6.03 -1.83 1.85
CA ILE A 45 5.66 -0.48 2.29
C ILE A 45 6.76 0.50 1.87
N PRO A 46 6.45 1.61 1.17
CA PRO A 46 7.42 2.65 0.88
C PRO A 46 7.98 3.28 2.15
N ARG A 47 9.29 3.21 2.31
CA ARG A 47 10.03 3.83 3.42
C ARG A 47 10.63 5.16 3.03
N GLU A 48 11.05 5.26 1.78
CA GLU A 48 11.68 6.45 1.22
C GLU A 48 11.15 6.73 -0.18
N MET A 49 11.27 7.97 -0.59
CA MET A 49 11.03 8.40 -1.96
C MET A 49 12.15 9.34 -2.38
N THR A 50 12.71 9.10 -3.56
CA THR A 50 13.82 9.89 -4.12
C THR A 50 13.45 10.46 -5.49
N ASP A 51 14.20 11.49 -5.91
CA ASP A 51 14.20 11.94 -7.29
C ASP A 51 15.12 11.08 -8.18
N LYS A 52 15.26 11.46 -9.45
CA LYS A 52 16.10 10.77 -10.43
C LYS A 52 17.61 10.84 -10.11
N ASP A 53 18.04 11.79 -9.29
CA ASP A 53 19.42 12.02 -8.90
C ASP A 53 19.73 11.37 -7.53
N GLY A 54 18.74 10.68 -6.93
CA GLY A 54 18.88 9.98 -5.66
C GLY A 54 18.66 10.88 -4.43
N ASN A 55 18.25 12.13 -4.60
CA ASN A 55 17.97 13.01 -3.47
C ASN A 55 16.69 12.58 -2.76
N LEU A 56 16.76 12.51 -1.43
CA LEU A 56 15.61 12.15 -0.60
C LEU A 56 14.53 13.25 -0.70
N LEU A 57 13.30 12.83 -1.00
CA LEU A 57 12.13 13.71 -1.07
C LEU A 57 11.15 13.46 0.07
N TRP A 58 11.07 12.23 0.53
CA TRP A 58 10.16 11.80 1.56
C TRP A 58 10.72 10.58 2.30
N PHE A 59 10.45 10.51 3.60
CA PHE A 59 10.78 9.39 4.46
C PHE A 59 9.63 9.12 5.42
N GLY A 60 9.33 7.85 5.72
CA GLY A 60 8.30 7.46 6.67
C GLY A 60 8.61 6.21 7.48
N ASN A 61 8.27 6.27 8.76
CA ASN A 61 8.29 5.15 9.69
C ASN A 61 6.87 4.70 10.02
N TYR A 62 6.70 3.39 10.18
CA TYR A 62 5.40 2.78 10.42
C TYR A 62 5.37 1.93 11.69
N THR A 63 4.19 1.79 12.28
CA THR A 63 3.92 0.76 13.29
C THR A 63 3.86 -0.62 12.62
N GLY A 64 3.85 -1.68 13.42
CA GLY A 64 3.71 -3.05 12.89
C GLY A 64 2.44 -3.27 12.06
N TRP A 65 1.38 -2.52 12.29
CA TRP A 65 0.12 -2.58 11.54
C TRP A 65 0.00 -1.54 10.41
N GLY A 66 1.11 -0.93 10.01
CA GLY A 66 1.16 -0.06 8.84
C GLY A 66 0.66 1.37 9.06
N ARG A 67 0.39 1.79 10.32
CA ARG A 67 0.13 3.19 10.61
C ARG A 67 1.41 4.00 10.43
N LEU A 68 1.33 5.12 9.74
CA LEU A 68 2.43 6.07 9.63
C LEU A 68 2.67 6.72 10.99
N LYS A 69 3.84 6.45 11.58
CA LYS A 69 4.26 6.94 12.89
C LYS A 69 5.00 8.27 12.79
N GLU A 70 5.88 8.36 11.81
CA GLU A 70 6.71 9.53 11.54
C GLU A 70 6.76 9.78 10.04
N GLU A 71 6.70 11.03 9.65
CA GLU A 71 6.79 11.47 8.26
C GLU A 71 7.72 12.67 8.16
N THR A 72 8.71 12.58 7.28
CA THR A 72 9.55 13.71 6.88
C THR A 72 9.33 14.01 5.41
N LYS A 73 8.89 15.22 5.10
CA LYS A 73 8.74 15.74 3.74
C LYS A 73 9.82 16.77 3.50
N VAL A 74 10.68 16.50 2.53
CA VAL A 74 11.71 17.44 2.10
C VAL A 74 11.12 18.48 1.13
N THR A 75 10.01 18.11 0.45
CA THR A 75 9.28 18.99 -0.45
C THR A 75 7.79 18.77 -0.33
N ASP A 76 6.99 19.83 -0.43
CA ASP A 76 5.51 19.77 -0.45
C ASP A 76 4.96 18.95 -1.64
N ARG A 77 5.78 18.74 -2.65
CA ARG A 77 5.42 17.96 -3.84
C ARG A 77 5.56 16.45 -3.64
N ALA A 78 6.15 16.00 -2.52
CA ALA A 78 6.33 14.61 -2.17
C ALA A 78 5.05 14.01 -1.58
N TYR A 79 4.06 13.74 -2.42
CA TYR A 79 2.83 13.08 -2.01
C TYR A 79 3.02 11.56 -2.00
N GLN A 80 2.88 10.92 -0.85
CA GLN A 80 3.02 9.48 -0.66
C GLN A 80 1.77 8.93 0.06
N PRO A 81 0.81 8.31 -0.68
CA PRO A 81 -0.41 7.76 -0.11
C PRO A 81 -0.32 6.27 0.25
N PHE A 82 0.69 5.56 -0.23
CA PHE A 82 0.76 4.11 -0.10
C PHE A 82 1.01 3.68 1.35
N ARG A 83 0.39 2.55 1.72
CA ARG A 83 0.53 1.90 3.03
C ARG A 83 0.89 0.44 2.80
N LEU A 84 0.36 -0.51 3.58
CA LEU A 84 0.50 -1.94 3.28
C LEU A 84 0.10 -2.20 1.82
N GLN A 85 0.54 -3.31 1.21
CA GLN A 85 0.36 -3.52 -0.23
C GLN A 85 -1.05 -3.20 -0.70
N LYS A 86 -1.12 -2.36 -1.75
CA LYS A 86 -2.35 -1.81 -2.35
C LYS A 86 -3.20 -0.91 -1.44
N GLN A 87 -2.81 -0.68 -0.22
CA GLN A 87 -3.53 0.27 0.64
C GLN A 87 -3.16 1.71 0.29
N HIS A 88 -4.15 2.58 0.34
CA HIS A 88 -4.00 4.03 0.21
C HIS A 88 -4.54 4.73 1.46
N ALA A 89 -3.72 5.59 2.05
CA ALA A 89 -4.17 6.39 3.18
C ALA A 89 -5.24 7.38 2.76
N ASP A 90 -6.37 7.33 3.43
CA ASP A 90 -7.37 8.39 3.44
C ASP A 90 -7.02 9.35 4.59
N ARG A 91 -6.62 10.56 4.24
CA ARG A 91 -6.18 11.57 5.22
C ARG A 91 -7.34 12.20 5.98
N GLU A 92 -8.55 12.13 5.47
CA GLU A 92 -9.74 12.70 6.11
C GLU A 92 -10.22 11.81 7.24
N THR A 93 -10.23 10.49 7.02
CA THR A 93 -10.72 9.52 8.00
C THR A 93 -9.61 8.88 8.85
N GLY A 94 -8.35 8.92 8.37
CA GLY A 94 -7.24 8.18 8.97
C GLY A 94 -7.22 6.69 8.64
N LEU A 95 -8.23 6.20 7.92
CA LEU A 95 -8.32 4.82 7.48
C LEU A 95 -7.45 4.56 6.24
N HIS A 96 -7.19 3.30 5.96
CA HIS A 96 -6.55 2.91 4.71
C HIS A 96 -7.56 2.22 3.80
N TYR A 97 -7.77 2.77 2.61
CA TYR A 97 -8.56 2.13 1.57
C TYR A 97 -7.81 0.91 1.02
N ASN A 98 -8.39 -0.26 1.12
CA ASN A 98 -7.85 -1.54 0.66
C ASN A 98 -8.85 -2.23 -0.28
N PHE A 99 -9.01 -1.68 -1.47
CA PHE A 99 -9.86 -2.16 -2.56
C PHE A 99 -11.33 -2.39 -2.15
N PHE A 100 -11.66 -3.51 -1.51
CA PHE A 100 -13.04 -3.83 -1.10
C PHE A 100 -13.37 -3.41 0.32
N ARG A 101 -12.36 -3.08 1.15
CA ARG A 101 -12.56 -2.77 2.56
C ARG A 101 -11.74 -1.56 3.01
N TYR A 102 -12.17 -0.93 4.09
CA TYR A 102 -11.38 0.04 4.82
C TYR A 102 -10.67 -0.63 5.98
N TYR A 103 -9.39 -0.38 6.08
CA TYR A 103 -8.51 -0.90 7.11
C TYR A 103 -8.23 0.17 8.17
N GLU A 104 -8.36 -0.19 9.44
CA GLU A 104 -8.04 0.64 10.61
C GLU A 104 -6.64 0.30 11.12
N PRO A 105 -5.62 1.13 10.85
CA PRO A 105 -4.24 0.82 11.19
C PRO A 105 -3.91 0.93 12.70
N GLU A 106 -4.76 1.59 13.49
CA GLU A 106 -4.58 1.67 14.95
C GLU A 106 -4.83 0.32 15.62
N VAL A 107 -5.79 -0.42 15.14
CA VAL A 107 -6.20 -1.71 15.72
C VAL A 107 -5.88 -2.91 14.84
N GLY A 108 -5.34 -2.71 13.64
CA GLY A 108 -4.88 -3.77 12.76
C GLY A 108 -6.00 -4.63 12.15
N ARG A 109 -7.18 -4.06 11.90
CA ARG A 109 -8.33 -4.80 11.37
C ARG A 109 -9.10 -4.01 10.32
N PHE A 110 -9.97 -4.72 9.59
CA PHE A 110 -10.93 -4.07 8.70
C PHE A 110 -12.12 -3.47 9.48
N MET A 111 -12.66 -2.38 8.98
CA MET A 111 -13.85 -1.73 9.52
C MET A 111 -15.15 -2.35 9.00
N ASN A 112 -15.10 -2.90 7.80
CA ASN A 112 -16.24 -3.53 7.14
C ASN A 112 -16.13 -5.05 7.23
N ARG A 113 -17.28 -5.73 7.24
CA ARG A 113 -17.33 -7.19 7.15
C ARG A 113 -16.74 -7.67 5.83
N ASP A 114 -16.15 -8.85 5.87
CA ASP A 114 -15.66 -9.51 4.66
C ASP A 114 -16.82 -9.78 3.69
N LEU A 115 -16.66 -9.36 2.43
CA LEU A 115 -17.66 -9.56 1.39
C LEU A 115 -17.86 -11.05 1.07
N ILE A 116 -16.83 -11.88 1.23
CA ILE A 116 -16.91 -13.31 1.04
C ILE A 116 -17.37 -14.05 2.30
N GLY A 117 -17.69 -13.31 3.37
CA GLY A 117 -18.23 -13.86 4.61
C GLY A 117 -17.28 -14.89 5.25
N LEU A 118 -17.83 -15.97 5.77
CA LEU A 118 -17.05 -17.04 6.43
C LEU A 118 -16.10 -17.78 5.48
N TRP A 119 -16.17 -17.58 4.18
CA TRP A 119 -15.21 -18.12 3.22
C TRP A 119 -13.83 -17.48 3.39
N GLY A 120 -13.75 -16.24 3.90
CA GLY A 120 -12.52 -15.55 4.26
C GLY A 120 -11.94 -15.98 5.62
N GLY A 121 -12.71 -16.73 6.42
CA GLY A 121 -12.32 -17.18 7.77
C GLY A 121 -13.40 -16.90 8.80
N GLY A 122 -13.20 -17.42 10.03
CA GLY A 122 -14.17 -17.25 11.14
C GLY A 122 -14.28 -15.83 11.70
N ASN A 123 -13.26 -14.97 11.46
CA ASN A 123 -13.27 -13.57 11.85
C ASN A 123 -13.42 -12.68 10.62
N LEU A 124 -14.60 -12.08 10.46
CA LEU A 124 -14.96 -11.26 9.29
C LEU A 124 -14.21 -9.92 9.20
N TYR A 125 -13.46 -9.54 10.21
CA TYR A 125 -12.76 -8.25 10.30
C TYR A 125 -11.23 -8.41 10.31
N VAL A 126 -10.70 -9.63 10.31
CA VAL A 126 -9.25 -9.86 10.34
C VAL A 126 -8.59 -9.35 9.07
N PHE A 127 -7.46 -8.65 9.23
CA PHE A 127 -6.56 -8.32 8.12
C PHE A 127 -5.62 -9.50 7.85
N ALA A 128 -4.81 -9.85 8.83
CA ALA A 128 -3.85 -10.95 8.77
C ALA A 128 -3.38 -11.32 10.19
N PRO A 129 -2.86 -12.55 10.41
CA PRO A 129 -2.28 -12.93 11.71
C PRO A 129 -1.01 -12.15 12.04
N ASN A 130 -0.25 -11.75 11.03
CA ASN A 130 0.99 -11.00 11.15
C ASN A 130 1.22 -10.19 9.87
N SER A 131 1.19 -8.87 9.97
CA SER A 131 1.37 -7.94 8.84
C SER A 131 2.78 -7.89 8.28
N GLN A 132 3.78 -8.51 8.96
CA GLN A 132 5.18 -8.55 8.50
C GLN A 132 5.45 -9.65 7.48
N ILE A 133 4.59 -10.66 7.43
CA ILE A 133 4.74 -11.82 6.52
C ILE A 133 3.50 -12.11 5.69
N PHE A 134 2.35 -11.55 6.06
CA PHE A 134 1.11 -11.72 5.33
C PHE A 134 0.65 -10.40 4.72
N ILE A 135 0.09 -10.51 3.52
CA ILE A 135 -0.50 -9.41 2.78
C ILE A 135 -1.95 -9.75 2.42
N ASP A 136 -2.82 -8.77 2.37
CA ASP A 136 -4.18 -8.90 1.82
C ASP A 136 -4.41 -7.81 0.76
N PRO A 137 -3.99 -8.02 -0.48
CA PRO A 137 -4.02 -6.98 -1.52
C PRO A 137 -5.42 -6.58 -1.97
N PHE A 138 -6.42 -7.41 -1.70
CA PHE A 138 -7.80 -7.16 -2.12
C PHE A 138 -8.76 -6.89 -0.96
N GLY A 139 -8.29 -7.07 0.29
CA GLY A 139 -9.18 -7.01 1.43
C GLY A 139 -10.20 -8.15 1.44
N LEU A 140 -9.83 -9.37 1.06
CA LEU A 140 -10.70 -10.55 1.02
C LEU A 140 -10.09 -11.75 1.71
N TRP A 141 -8.80 -12.03 1.47
CA TRP A 141 -8.02 -13.08 2.12
C TRP A 141 -6.54 -12.74 2.12
N TYR A 142 -5.83 -13.18 3.13
CA TYR A 142 -4.42 -12.92 3.26
C TYR A 142 -3.54 -14.05 2.71
N TRP A 143 -2.36 -13.65 2.24
CA TRP A 143 -1.35 -14.51 1.64
C TRP A 143 -0.07 -14.42 2.44
N ASN A 144 0.63 -15.56 2.61
CA ASN A 144 1.99 -15.50 3.09
C ASN A 144 2.91 -15.04 1.95
N LYS A 145 3.46 -13.84 2.09
CA LYS A 145 4.33 -13.23 1.05
C LYS A 145 5.60 -14.05 0.81
N ILE A 146 6.14 -14.68 1.85
CA ILE A 146 7.40 -15.45 1.78
C ILE A 146 7.17 -16.81 1.13
N LEU A 147 6.09 -17.49 1.49
CA LEU A 147 5.80 -18.85 1.01
C LEU A 147 4.94 -18.88 -0.26
N GLY A 148 4.41 -17.75 -0.71
CA GLY A 148 3.51 -17.68 -1.87
C GLY A 148 2.21 -18.48 -1.68
N THR A 149 1.78 -18.72 -0.44
CA THR A 149 0.61 -19.54 -0.11
C THR A 149 -0.50 -18.70 0.49
N ALA A 150 -1.72 -18.83 -0.05
CA ALA A 150 -2.91 -18.30 0.58
C ALA A 150 -3.27 -19.15 1.81
N GLN A 151 -3.54 -18.49 2.95
CA GLN A 151 -4.02 -19.19 4.14
C GLN A 151 -5.44 -18.72 4.47
N LYS A 152 -6.33 -19.68 4.65
CA LYS A 152 -7.65 -19.47 5.23
C LYS A 152 -7.61 -19.81 6.72
N THR A 153 -8.16 -18.96 7.55
CA THR A 153 -8.38 -19.32 8.97
C THR A 153 -9.43 -20.43 9.03
N GLY A 154 -9.00 -21.63 9.38
CA GLY A 154 -9.91 -22.70 9.82
C GLY A 154 -10.09 -23.90 8.92
N THR A 155 -9.38 -24.04 7.80
CA THR A 155 -9.35 -25.30 7.05
C THR A 155 -8.01 -25.51 6.36
N THR A 156 -7.54 -26.76 6.40
CA THR A 156 -6.36 -27.31 5.74
C THR A 156 -6.09 -26.69 4.36
N GLY A 157 -4.85 -26.26 4.14
CA GLY A 157 -4.42 -25.54 2.96
C GLY A 157 -4.86 -26.12 1.63
N HIS A 158 -5.58 -25.34 0.85
CA HIS A 158 -5.74 -25.60 -0.56
C HIS A 158 -4.69 -24.79 -1.32
N ARG A 159 -3.75 -25.51 -1.92
CA ARG A 159 -2.81 -24.96 -2.89
C ARG A 159 -3.62 -24.51 -4.10
N MET A 160 -3.64 -23.22 -4.39
CA MET A 160 -4.05 -22.77 -5.70
C MET A 160 -2.87 -23.00 -6.64
N VAL A 161 -3.02 -23.94 -7.54
CA VAL A 161 -2.11 -24.16 -8.67
C VAL A 161 -2.54 -23.17 -9.75
N SER A 162 -1.62 -22.35 -10.18
CA SER A 162 -1.74 -21.48 -11.35
C SER A 162 -1.89 -22.29 -12.63
#